data_fbffb2069d97da514830b35c6e89e103
#
_entry.id   fbffb2069d97da514830b35c6e89e103
#
_cell.length_a   1.000
_cell.length_b   1.000
_cell.length_c   1.000
_cell.angle_alpha   90.00
_cell.angle_beta   90.00
_cell.angle_gamma   90.00
#
_symmetry.space_group_name_H-M   'P 1'
#
loop_
_entity.id
_entity.type
_entity.pdbx_description
1 polymer ?
#
loop_
_entity_poly.entity_id
_entity_poly.type
_entity_poly.pdbx_seq_one_letter_code
_entity_poly.pdbx_strand_id
1 'polypeptide(L)'
;MSNDNDPPAALRKFSWPFAKLDTAVRRESASSEFTDPQDYYGALALAEDGFYPIGANGQWHGGIHFGRETGTRLEQKSGIRCIADGEVIAWKIDDTYPTVEYATCRTAKYSTGFVLVRHRLALPA
;
A
#
# COMPACT_ATOMS: atom_id res chain seq x y z
N MET A 1 -19.71 7.50 21.77
CA MET A 1 -20.52 6.59 20.92
C MET A 1 -21.03 7.42 19.77
N SER A 2 -20.48 7.29 18.58
CA SER A 2 -21.00 7.94 17.38
C SER A 2 -22.31 7.27 16.99
N ASN A 3 -23.37 8.05 16.80
CA ASN A 3 -24.63 7.55 16.28
C ASN A 3 -24.39 7.08 14.84
N ASP A 4 -24.76 5.82 14.54
CA ASP A 4 -24.69 5.26 13.17
C ASP A 4 -25.56 6.03 12.14
N ASN A 5 -26.35 7.01 12.60
CA ASN A 5 -27.21 7.86 11.78
C ASN A 5 -26.60 9.22 11.42
N ASP A 6 -25.42 9.56 11.93
CA ASP A 6 -24.76 10.79 11.48
C ASP A 6 -24.27 10.59 10.03
N PRO A 7 -24.48 11.60 9.15
CA PRO A 7 -23.94 11.51 7.80
C PRO A 7 -22.42 11.36 7.88
N PRO A 8 -21.83 10.50 7.04
CA PRO A 8 -20.39 10.30 7.06
C PRO A 8 -19.68 11.62 6.81
N ALA A 9 -18.72 11.95 7.67
CA ALA A 9 -17.88 13.11 7.44
C ALA A 9 -17.17 12.93 6.09
N ALA A 10 -17.17 13.95 5.25
CA ALA A 10 -16.46 13.94 3.99
C ALA A 10 -14.97 13.69 4.26
N LEU A 11 -14.35 12.77 3.54
CA LEU A 11 -12.92 12.57 3.59
C LEU A 11 -12.23 13.85 3.13
N ARG A 12 -11.49 14.49 4.02
CA ARG A 12 -10.85 15.79 3.77
C ARG A 12 -9.39 15.68 3.40
N LYS A 13 -8.77 14.51 3.66
CA LYS A 13 -7.35 14.30 3.46
C LYS A 13 -7.11 12.90 2.94
N PHE A 14 -6.37 12.83 1.83
CA PHE A 14 -5.83 11.59 1.29
C PHE A 14 -4.31 11.59 1.44
N SER A 15 -3.75 10.41 1.64
CA SER A 15 -2.31 10.18 1.70
C SER A 15 -1.93 9.09 0.71
N TRP A 16 -0.76 9.20 0.11
CA TRP A 16 -0.19 8.10 -0.63
C TRP A 16 0.19 6.96 0.33
N PRO A 17 0.06 5.69 -0.08
CA PRO A 17 0.45 4.54 0.74
C PRO A 17 1.88 4.61 1.26
N PHE A 18 2.77 5.21 0.51
CA PHE A 18 4.17 5.44 0.89
C PHE A 18 4.59 6.87 0.58
N ALA A 19 5.54 7.37 1.35
CA ALA A 19 6.24 8.62 1.05
C ALA A 19 7.26 8.41 -0.08
N LYS A 20 7.72 9.50 -0.67
CA LYS A 20 8.81 9.52 -1.63
C LYS A 20 10.12 9.26 -0.88
N LEU A 21 10.95 8.36 -1.41
CA LEU A 21 12.30 8.15 -0.91
C LEU A 21 13.19 9.31 -1.35
N ASP A 22 13.75 10.01 -0.40
CA ASP A 22 14.74 11.06 -0.70
C ASP A 22 16.15 10.46 -0.83
N THR A 23 16.63 10.34 -2.05
CA THR A 23 17.94 9.79 -2.36
C THR A 23 19.09 10.79 -2.18
N ALA A 24 18.79 12.08 -1.98
CA ALA A 24 19.81 13.12 -1.84
C ALA A 24 20.48 13.14 -0.47
N VAL A 25 19.86 12.56 0.54
CA VAL A 25 20.38 12.51 1.91
C VAL A 25 20.94 11.13 2.22
N ARG A 26 22.25 11.01 2.20
CA ARG A 26 22.99 9.75 2.51
C ARG A 26 22.89 9.28 3.97
N ARG A 27 22.20 9.99 4.84
CA ARG A 27 22.08 9.66 6.27
C ARG A 27 20.61 9.59 6.66
N GLU A 28 20.20 8.38 7.03
CA GLU A 28 18.86 8.01 7.49
C GLU A 28 17.78 8.28 6.44
N SER A 29 16.89 7.33 6.23
CA SER A 29 15.83 7.34 5.22
C SER A 29 14.99 8.64 5.29
N ALA A 30 15.51 9.72 4.73
CA ALA A 30 14.74 10.94 4.58
C ALA A 30 13.61 10.66 3.59
N SER A 31 12.42 11.02 3.96
CA SER A 31 11.24 10.86 3.13
C SER A 31 10.51 12.18 3.03
N SER A 32 9.91 12.44 1.87
CA SER A 32 9.08 13.62 1.62
C SER A 32 7.73 13.18 1.05
N GLU A 33 6.74 14.06 1.16
CA GLU A 33 5.45 13.78 0.54
C GLU A 33 5.50 14.02 -0.97
N PHE A 34 4.74 13.23 -1.71
CA PHE A 34 4.53 13.47 -3.14
C PHE A 34 3.64 14.70 -3.32
N THR A 35 4.14 15.68 -4.03
CA THR A 35 3.40 16.90 -4.41
C THR A 35 2.81 16.79 -5.80
N ASP A 36 3.45 16.01 -6.68
CA ASP A 36 2.97 15.71 -8.03
C ASP A 36 2.52 14.23 -8.10
N PRO A 37 1.25 13.96 -8.43
CA PRO A 37 0.76 12.60 -8.63
C PRO A 37 1.55 11.81 -9.69
N GLN A 38 2.10 12.48 -10.71
CA GLN A 38 2.86 11.81 -11.77
C GLN A 38 4.15 11.17 -11.24
N ASP A 39 4.79 11.79 -10.26
CA ASP A 39 5.95 11.21 -9.59
C ASP A 39 5.60 9.88 -8.89
N TYR A 40 4.42 9.83 -8.24
CA TYR A 40 3.95 8.61 -7.60
C TYR A 40 3.61 7.53 -8.62
N TYR A 41 2.89 7.87 -9.70
CA TYR A 41 2.59 6.94 -10.80
C TYR A 41 3.86 6.43 -11.46
N GLY A 42 4.88 7.28 -11.62
CA GLY A 42 6.20 6.88 -12.11
C GLY A 42 6.91 5.87 -11.20
N ALA A 43 6.67 5.93 -9.88
CA ALA A 43 7.16 4.92 -8.94
C ALA A 43 6.36 3.61 -9.05
N LEU A 44 5.02 3.68 -9.22
CA LEU A 44 4.18 2.51 -9.41
C LEU A 44 4.47 1.75 -10.70
N ALA A 45 4.86 2.47 -11.76
CA ALA A 45 5.24 1.86 -13.04
C ALA A 45 6.44 0.90 -12.93
N LEU A 46 7.17 0.92 -11.81
CA LEU A 46 8.25 -0.02 -11.52
C LEU A 46 7.76 -1.34 -10.88
N ALA A 47 6.46 -1.48 -10.60
CA ALA A 47 5.91 -2.68 -9.98
C ALA A 47 5.92 -3.85 -10.99
N GLU A 48 6.85 -4.79 -10.82
CA GLU A 48 7.01 -5.96 -11.72
C GLU A 48 5.83 -6.93 -11.62
N ASP A 49 5.22 -7.07 -10.44
CA ASP A 49 4.09 -7.96 -10.20
C ASP A 49 2.74 -7.35 -10.61
N GLY A 50 2.76 -6.14 -11.15
CA GLY A 50 1.58 -5.45 -11.69
C GLY A 50 0.85 -4.58 -10.68
N PHE A 51 -0.05 -3.78 -11.20
CA PHE A 51 -0.96 -2.91 -10.46
C PHE A 51 -2.27 -2.73 -11.25
N TYR A 52 -3.29 -2.22 -10.56
CA TYR A 52 -4.61 -1.99 -11.17
C TYR A 52 -4.51 -1.30 -12.55
N PRO A 53 -5.26 -1.75 -13.56
CA PRO A 53 -6.24 -2.86 -13.54
C PRO A 53 -5.71 -4.22 -14.02
N ILE A 54 -4.49 -4.30 -14.54
CA ILE A 54 -3.92 -5.50 -15.17
C ILE A 54 -2.63 -5.90 -14.46
N GLY A 55 -2.59 -7.13 -13.94
CA GLY A 55 -1.40 -7.70 -13.35
C GLY A 55 -0.37 -8.20 -14.38
N ALA A 56 0.81 -8.57 -13.91
CA ALA A 56 1.92 -9.03 -14.76
C ALA A 56 1.58 -10.27 -15.59
N ASN A 57 0.62 -11.09 -15.15
CA ASN A 57 0.14 -12.26 -15.88
C ASN A 57 -0.96 -11.95 -16.90
N GLY A 58 -1.27 -10.67 -17.15
CA GLY A 58 -2.31 -10.23 -18.06
C GLY A 58 -3.75 -10.43 -17.57
N GLN A 59 -3.94 -10.86 -16.33
CA GLN A 59 -5.25 -11.02 -15.71
C GLN A 59 -5.67 -9.75 -14.95
N TRP A 60 -6.98 -9.64 -14.69
CA TRP A 60 -7.52 -8.56 -13.88
C TRP A 60 -6.85 -8.54 -12.50
N HIS A 61 -6.39 -7.36 -12.10
CA HIS A 61 -5.74 -7.14 -10.82
C HIS A 61 -6.32 -5.92 -10.12
N GLY A 62 -6.91 -6.14 -8.94
CA GLY A 62 -7.61 -5.10 -8.17
C GLY A 62 -6.73 -4.34 -7.18
N GLY A 63 -5.43 -4.55 -7.17
CA GLY A 63 -4.51 -3.99 -6.19
C GLY A 63 -3.18 -3.52 -6.79
N ILE A 64 -2.23 -3.26 -5.93
CA ILE A 64 -0.86 -2.84 -6.26
C ILE A 64 0.10 -3.70 -5.46
N HIS A 65 1.13 -4.21 -6.12
CA HIS A 65 2.26 -4.86 -5.46
C HIS A 65 3.39 -3.85 -5.23
N PHE A 66 3.80 -3.71 -3.98
CA PHE A 66 4.94 -2.90 -3.59
C PHE A 66 6.12 -3.83 -3.32
N GLY A 67 6.98 -4.00 -4.30
CA GLY A 67 8.15 -4.86 -4.26
C GLY A 67 9.46 -4.09 -4.09
N ARG A 68 10.55 -4.76 -4.42
CA ARG A 68 11.89 -4.21 -4.36
C ARG A 68 12.06 -3.02 -5.31
N GLU A 69 11.48 -3.12 -6.49
CA GLU A 69 11.63 -2.18 -7.59
C GLU A 69 10.97 -0.84 -7.23
N THR A 70 9.75 -0.88 -6.70
CA THR A 70 9.05 0.32 -6.21
C THR A 70 9.78 0.95 -5.02
N GLY A 71 10.44 0.13 -4.17
CA GLY A 71 11.25 0.57 -3.04
C GLY A 71 12.50 1.38 -3.42
N THR A 72 12.83 1.49 -4.71
CA THR A 72 13.89 2.39 -5.18
C THR A 72 13.45 3.86 -5.20
N ARG A 73 12.13 4.12 -5.18
CA ARG A 73 11.53 5.46 -5.18
C ARG A 73 10.59 5.73 -4.03
N LEU A 74 10.06 4.67 -3.41
CA LEU A 74 9.13 4.73 -2.30
C LEU A 74 9.83 4.37 -0.98
N GLU A 75 9.57 5.14 0.06
CA GLU A 75 10.05 4.81 1.41
C GLU A 75 9.15 3.71 2.01
N GLN A 76 9.54 2.45 1.87
CA GLN A 76 8.76 1.28 2.29
C GLN A 76 9.15 0.74 3.67
N LYS A 77 10.24 1.24 4.28
CA LYS A 77 10.73 0.74 5.57
C LYS A 77 9.86 1.17 6.75
N SER A 78 9.21 2.32 6.63
CA SER A 78 8.28 2.83 7.63
C SER A 78 6.91 2.13 7.64
N GLY A 79 6.69 1.20 6.72
CA GLY A 79 5.43 0.51 6.56
C GLY A 79 4.43 1.25 5.67
N ILE A 80 3.34 0.56 5.37
CA ILE A 80 2.27 1.10 4.54
C ILE A 80 1.34 2.01 5.34
N ARG A 81 0.98 3.14 4.78
CA ARG A 81 0.01 4.09 5.36
C ARG A 81 -1.39 3.84 4.79
N CYS A 82 -2.39 4.05 5.63
CA CYS A 82 -3.77 4.11 5.17
C CYS A 82 -3.96 5.34 4.27
N ILE A 83 -4.69 5.18 3.17
CA ILE A 83 -4.89 6.26 2.19
C ILE A 83 -5.80 7.39 2.70
N ALA A 84 -6.60 7.13 3.72
CA ALA A 84 -7.50 8.11 4.33
C ALA A 84 -7.91 7.64 5.73
N ASP A 85 -8.58 8.52 6.48
CA ASP A 85 -9.19 8.16 7.75
C ASP A 85 -10.19 7.02 7.57
N GLY A 86 -10.19 6.07 8.50
CA GLY A 86 -11.05 4.90 8.42
C GLY A 86 -11.08 4.11 9.71
N GLU A 87 -11.86 3.04 9.70
CA GLU A 87 -12.02 2.13 10.84
C GLU A 87 -11.45 0.77 10.46
N VAL A 88 -10.53 0.24 11.28
CA VAL A 88 -10.03 -1.12 11.12
C VAL A 88 -11.14 -2.08 11.54
N ILE A 89 -11.68 -2.84 10.59
CA ILE A 89 -12.79 -3.79 10.84
C ILE A 89 -12.33 -5.23 10.94
N ALA A 90 -11.16 -5.56 10.41
CA ALA A 90 -10.55 -6.87 10.57
C ALA A 90 -9.04 -6.79 10.34
N TRP A 91 -8.31 -7.69 10.97
CA TRP A 91 -6.87 -7.84 10.78
C TRP A 91 -6.42 -9.25 11.13
N LYS A 92 -5.29 -9.64 10.59
CA LYS A 92 -4.60 -10.88 10.91
C LYS A 92 -3.10 -10.63 10.89
N ILE A 93 -2.42 -11.13 11.91
CA ILE A 93 -0.95 -11.18 11.99
C ILE A 93 -0.55 -12.64 12.05
N ASP A 94 0.45 -13.03 11.28
CA ASP A 94 1.00 -14.38 11.32
C ASP A 94 2.00 -14.49 12.48
N ASP A 95 1.80 -15.42 13.41
CA ASP A 95 2.78 -15.76 14.44
C ASP A 95 4.03 -16.40 13.83
N THR A 96 3.84 -17.19 12.78
CA THR A 96 4.88 -17.81 11.97
C THR A 96 4.53 -17.71 10.49
N TYR A 97 5.49 -17.27 9.68
CA TYR A 97 5.27 -17.19 8.23
C TYR A 97 5.20 -18.59 7.61
N PRO A 98 4.11 -18.92 6.90
CA PRO A 98 4.04 -20.12 6.08
C PRO A 98 5.17 -20.17 5.07
N THR A 99 5.51 -21.39 4.64
CA THR A 99 6.53 -21.63 3.62
C THR A 99 5.93 -22.31 2.42
N VAL A 100 6.45 -22.01 1.24
CA VAL A 100 6.16 -22.71 -0.01
C VAL A 100 7.47 -23.22 -0.59
N GLU A 101 7.45 -24.48 -1.03
CA GLU A 101 8.56 -25.11 -1.73
C GLU A 101 8.32 -25.05 -3.23
N TYR A 102 9.30 -24.57 -3.96
CA TYR A 102 9.28 -24.55 -5.41
C TYR A 102 10.04 -25.77 -5.97
N ALA A 103 9.67 -26.22 -7.15
CA ALA A 103 10.29 -27.35 -7.83
C ALA A 103 11.82 -27.22 -8.03
N THR A 104 12.36 -26.02 -7.91
CA THR A 104 13.79 -25.71 -7.98
C THR A 104 14.53 -25.84 -6.65
N CYS A 105 13.97 -26.54 -5.66
CA CYS A 105 14.51 -26.69 -4.30
C CYS A 105 14.72 -25.36 -3.57
N ARG A 106 13.92 -24.33 -3.90
CA ARG A 106 13.90 -23.06 -3.18
C ARG A 106 12.67 -23.00 -2.30
N THR A 107 12.89 -22.60 -1.05
CA THR A 107 11.82 -22.34 -0.09
C THR A 107 11.64 -20.84 0.05
N ALA A 108 10.40 -20.36 -0.05
CA ALA A 108 10.06 -18.97 0.25
C ALA A 108 9.09 -18.89 1.41
N LYS A 109 9.24 -17.86 2.25
CA LYS A 109 8.27 -17.51 3.28
C LYS A 109 7.32 -16.45 2.72
N TYR A 110 6.06 -16.54 3.10
CA TYR A 110 5.05 -15.54 2.72
C TYR A 110 4.17 -15.18 3.92
N SER A 111 3.52 -14.03 3.86
CA SER A 111 2.54 -13.63 4.86
C SER A 111 1.12 -13.90 4.38
N THR A 112 0.25 -14.31 5.30
CA THR A 112 -1.20 -14.32 5.11
C THR A 112 -1.86 -13.22 5.95
N GLY A 113 -1.06 -12.33 6.51
CA GLY A 113 -1.52 -11.19 7.28
C GLY A 113 -2.19 -10.12 6.43
N PHE A 114 -3.16 -9.44 7.00
CA PHE A 114 -3.86 -8.33 6.36
C PHE A 114 -4.43 -7.37 7.39
N VAL A 115 -4.73 -6.16 6.93
CA VAL A 115 -5.55 -5.18 7.65
C VAL A 115 -6.65 -4.72 6.69
N LEU A 116 -7.91 -4.84 7.11
CA LEU A 116 -9.07 -4.39 6.36
C LEU A 116 -9.60 -3.10 6.99
N VAL A 117 -9.62 -2.03 6.21
CA VAL A 117 -10.05 -0.70 6.67
C VAL A 117 -11.31 -0.30 5.91
N ARG A 118 -12.34 0.12 6.65
CA ARG A 118 -13.56 0.69 6.10
C ARG A 118 -13.42 2.20 6.04
N HIS A 119 -13.60 2.75 4.85
CA HIS A 119 -13.70 4.19 4.62
C HIS A 119 -15.16 4.57 4.35
N ARG A 120 -15.61 5.69 4.91
CA ARG A 120 -16.92 6.28 4.61
C ARG A 120 -16.69 7.47 3.69
N LEU A 121 -17.19 7.37 2.47
CA LEU A 121 -17.10 8.43 1.47
C LEU A 121 -18.45 9.15 1.39
N ALA A 122 -18.42 10.49 1.48
CA ALA A 122 -19.56 11.31 1.13
C ALA A 122 -19.28 11.99 -0.22
N LEU A 123 -20.24 11.89 -1.12
CA LEU A 123 -20.17 12.64 -2.37
C LEU A 123 -20.38 14.12 -2.05
N PRO A 124 -19.66 15.04 -2.72
CA PRO A 124 -19.95 16.47 -2.62
C PRO A 124 -21.39 16.72 -3.11
N ALA A 125 -22.08 17.60 -2.37
CA ALA A 125 -23.42 18.03 -2.72
C ALA A 125 -23.43 18.88 -4.00
#